data_97ed03fa248aa9004594d9a920b1d98f
#
_entry.id   97ed03fa248aa9004594d9a920b1d98f
#
_cell.length_a   1.000
_cell.length_b   1.000
_cell.length_c   1.000
_cell.angle_alpha   90.00
_cell.angle_beta   90.00
_cell.angle_gamma   90.00
#
_symmetry.space_group_name_H-M   'P 1'
#
loop_
_entity.id
_entity.type
_entity.pdbx_description
1 polymer ?
#
loop_
_entity_poly.entity_id
_entity_poly.type
_entity_poly.pdbx_seq_one_letter_code
_entity_poly.pdbx_strand_id
1 'polypeptide(L)'
;MLLSKNFFCIVRVDFFSFKKNKFFSEKLKKILTSISKQRTEKNILHKKRRGNFLSSLDTEEDNRMENETLFTEEAEPPGSSTGLVGIENYTDDILTAYNTLLNPSVIKTKGVQYVFRFKESPRTRAFRKRFYPEVTSLEWSNWYWQYVNRIKDVDALSQFIWLSEDERNAMSPHEGSIPVAITPYYASLLDEFDSSQPLRRMVVPVTGERHRSAVEADDPLGEEHDSPVPGIVHRYPDRVLFLVTDTCSAYCRYCTRSRMVGSHGRAISSTDAWEGAIEYIEANTQIRDVLLSGGDPLTLSDEKLEWLLGRLRKIAHVEILRIGTKMPVVLPQRITPKLTYMLKRFHPLWMSIHVNHPDELTPEMSQACTRLANAGIPLGSQTVLLNKINDDVETMKRLVLGLLKIRIKPYYLYQCDPIPGSSHFRTPVKAGLDIIEGLRGHTTGYAVPTYVIDAPGGGGKIPLIPDYAVGRDGNDLMLRNYEGNIYRYPDCQLSQTDNP
;
A
#
# COMPACT_ATOMS: atom_id res chain seq x y z
N MET A 1 -2.74 26.05 14.31
CA MET A 1 -3.80 26.73 13.55
C MET A 1 -4.35 25.92 12.37
N LEU A 2 -4.17 24.60 12.35
CA LEU A 2 -4.58 23.68 11.26
C LEU A 2 -5.66 22.66 11.66
N LEU A 3 -6.11 22.65 12.90
CA LEU A 3 -7.14 21.73 13.41
C LEU A 3 -8.59 22.27 13.31
N SER A 4 -8.79 23.56 12.95
CA SER A 4 -10.12 24.18 12.96
C SER A 4 -10.90 24.07 11.66
N LYS A 5 -10.26 23.78 10.53
CA LYS A 5 -10.94 23.72 9.21
C LYS A 5 -11.56 22.36 8.88
N ASN A 6 -11.05 21.28 9.46
CA ASN A 6 -11.59 19.94 9.18
C ASN A 6 -12.81 19.56 10.03
N PHE A 7 -13.05 20.26 11.13
CA PHE A 7 -14.20 19.98 12.01
C PHE A 7 -15.52 20.56 11.47
N PHE A 8 -15.45 21.61 10.66
CA PHE A 8 -16.65 22.22 10.08
C PHE A 8 -17.24 21.47 8.89
N CYS A 9 -16.47 20.56 8.28
CA CYS A 9 -16.95 19.79 7.13
C CYS A 9 -17.78 18.54 7.54
N ILE A 10 -17.68 18.12 8.80
CA ILE A 10 -18.39 16.92 9.32
C ILE A 10 -19.80 17.29 9.82
N VAL A 11 -20.09 18.55 10.12
CA VAL A 11 -21.37 18.99 10.72
C VAL A 11 -22.35 19.57 9.70
N ARG A 12 -22.00 19.66 8.41
CA ARG A 12 -22.95 19.98 7.35
C ARG A 12 -23.71 18.74 6.86
N VAL A 13 -24.34 18.03 7.78
CA VAL A 13 -25.40 17.06 7.49
C VAL A 13 -26.73 17.80 7.56
N ASP A 14 -27.50 17.72 6.50
CA ASP A 14 -28.79 18.35 6.33
C ASP A 14 -29.66 18.32 7.58
N PHE A 15 -29.85 19.48 8.17
CA PHE A 15 -30.67 19.71 9.36
C PHE A 15 -32.17 19.46 9.11
N PHE A 16 -32.58 19.27 7.86
CA PHE A 16 -33.99 19.12 7.46
C PHE A 16 -34.59 17.74 7.68
N SER A 17 -33.77 16.68 7.78
CA SER A 17 -34.28 15.30 7.95
C SER A 17 -34.42 14.86 9.41
N PHE A 18 -33.90 15.62 10.38
CA PHE A 18 -33.83 15.20 11.79
C PHE A 18 -34.99 15.70 12.69
N LYS A 19 -35.94 16.45 12.13
CA LYS A 19 -37.06 17.04 12.92
C LYS A 19 -38.05 16.04 13.51
N LYS A 20 -37.95 14.73 13.27
CA LYS A 20 -38.94 13.73 13.71
C LYS A 20 -38.55 12.90 14.94
N ASN A 21 -37.36 13.06 15.52
CA ASN A 21 -36.97 12.31 16.72
C ASN A 21 -36.59 13.25 17.87
N LYS A 22 -37.59 13.63 18.66
CA LYS A 22 -37.51 14.61 19.79
C LYS A 22 -36.41 14.25 20.81
N PHE A 23 -36.23 12.96 21.11
CA PHE A 23 -35.28 12.49 22.10
C PHE A 23 -33.81 12.64 21.69
N PHE A 24 -33.53 12.45 20.40
CA PHE A 24 -32.18 12.57 19.82
C PHE A 24 -31.77 14.06 19.70
N SER A 25 -32.74 14.92 19.36
CA SER A 25 -32.55 16.35 19.28
C SER A 25 -32.17 16.98 20.62
N GLU A 26 -32.77 16.54 21.71
CA GLU A 26 -32.45 17.06 23.05
C GLU A 26 -31.09 16.61 23.58
N LYS A 27 -30.70 15.35 23.31
CA LYS A 27 -29.39 14.82 23.71
C LYS A 27 -28.27 15.49 22.94
N LEU A 28 -28.46 15.72 21.64
CA LEU A 28 -27.51 16.46 20.79
C LEU A 28 -27.38 17.94 21.22
N LYS A 29 -28.50 18.61 21.55
CA LYS A 29 -28.47 19.97 22.10
C LYS A 29 -27.70 20.05 23.41
N LYS A 30 -27.87 19.11 24.34
CA LYS A 30 -27.11 19.06 25.60
C LYS A 30 -25.61 18.89 25.37
N ILE A 31 -25.21 18.01 24.43
CA ILE A 31 -23.82 17.80 24.07
C ILE A 31 -23.21 19.07 23.42
N LEU A 32 -23.91 19.67 22.47
CA LEU A 32 -23.44 20.89 21.81
C LEU A 32 -23.35 22.09 22.77
N THR A 33 -24.28 22.19 23.72
CA THR A 33 -24.26 23.24 24.75
C THR A 33 -23.10 23.04 25.73
N SER A 34 -22.80 21.79 26.11
CA SER A 34 -21.64 21.44 26.94
C SER A 34 -20.32 21.79 26.27
N ILE A 35 -20.19 21.43 24.97
CA ILE A 35 -18.99 21.73 24.16
C ILE A 35 -18.81 23.25 24.00
N SER A 36 -19.91 23.99 23.78
CA SER A 36 -19.87 25.46 23.67
C SER A 36 -19.41 26.10 24.98
N LYS A 37 -19.92 25.65 26.13
CA LYS A 37 -19.57 26.14 27.46
C LYS A 37 -18.09 25.93 27.79
N GLN A 38 -17.55 24.73 27.52
CA GLN A 38 -16.13 24.42 27.71
C GLN A 38 -15.21 25.24 26.78
N ARG A 39 -15.68 25.55 25.55
CA ARG A 39 -14.94 26.40 24.61
C ARG A 39 -14.85 27.83 25.08
N THR A 40 -15.91 28.34 25.68
CA THR A 40 -15.93 29.71 26.25
C THR A 40 -14.99 29.81 27.46
N GLU A 41 -14.99 28.81 28.34
CA GLU A 41 -14.10 28.75 29.49
C GLU A 41 -12.61 28.60 29.09
N LYS A 42 -12.30 27.76 28.07
CA LYS A 42 -10.93 27.68 27.52
C LYS A 42 -10.46 28.99 26.88
N ASN A 43 -11.33 29.71 26.17
CA ASN A 43 -10.99 30.96 25.56
C ASN A 43 -10.74 32.07 26.61
N ILE A 44 -11.45 32.04 27.73
CA ILE A 44 -11.23 32.95 28.88
C ILE A 44 -9.88 32.63 29.55
N LEU A 45 -9.54 31.36 29.74
CA LEU A 45 -8.23 30.95 30.27
C LEU A 45 -7.08 31.33 29.34
N HIS A 46 -7.26 31.19 28.02
CA HIS A 46 -6.24 31.57 27.03
C HIS A 46 -6.04 33.07 26.96
N LYS A 47 -7.11 33.89 27.13
CA LYS A 47 -7.02 35.35 27.22
C LYS A 47 -6.33 35.80 28.51
N LYS A 48 -6.61 35.16 29.65
CA LYS A 48 -5.90 35.44 30.92
C LYS A 48 -4.40 35.08 30.84
N ARG A 49 -4.03 33.95 30.20
CA ARG A 49 -2.61 33.62 30.02
C ARG A 49 -1.88 34.55 29.04
N ARG A 50 -2.52 35.09 28.00
CA ARG A 50 -1.94 36.08 27.10
C ARG A 50 -1.79 37.46 27.74
N GLY A 51 -2.72 37.86 28.63
CA GLY A 51 -2.63 39.11 29.36
C GLY A 51 -1.44 39.18 30.33
N ASN A 52 -1.06 38.01 30.92
CA ASN A 52 0.07 37.91 31.84
C ASN A 52 1.44 37.73 31.14
N PHE A 53 1.44 37.46 29.82
CA PHE A 53 2.69 37.31 29.06
C PHE A 53 3.12 38.59 28.37
N LEU A 54 2.20 39.57 28.20
CA LEU A 54 2.51 40.85 27.57
C LEU A 54 2.94 41.94 28.58
N SER A 55 2.86 41.68 29.90
CA SER A 55 3.31 42.61 30.94
C SER A 55 4.75 42.39 31.41
N SER A 56 5.49 41.45 30.79
CA SER A 56 6.87 41.12 31.16
C SER A 56 7.90 41.33 30.03
N LEU A 57 7.54 42.04 28.97
CA LEU A 57 8.40 42.26 27.79
C LEU A 57 8.61 43.73 27.45
N ASP A 58 8.54 44.65 28.43
CA ASP A 58 9.06 45.99 28.28
C ASP A 58 10.20 46.16 29.27
N THR A 59 11.41 45.91 28.83
CA THR A 59 12.68 46.60 29.16
C THR A 59 13.85 45.82 28.54
N GLU A 60 14.67 46.61 27.88
CA GLU A 60 16.04 46.41 27.43
C GLU A 60 16.25 46.04 25.95
N GLU A 61 16.51 47.14 25.25
CA GLU A 61 17.25 47.21 23.98
C GLU A 61 18.76 47.05 24.22
N ASP A 62 19.39 46.52 23.24
CA ASP A 62 20.71 46.85 22.68
C ASP A 62 21.84 45.80 22.71
N ASN A 63 22.29 45.58 21.50
CA ASN A 63 23.67 45.35 21.05
C ASN A 63 24.28 43.99 20.79
N ARG A 64 24.58 43.83 19.47
CA ARG A 64 25.76 43.26 18.79
C ARG A 64 25.91 41.75 18.57
N MET A 65 25.79 41.48 17.30
CA MET A 65 26.73 40.77 16.35
C MET A 65 27.86 39.90 16.89
N GLU A 66 27.96 38.81 16.16
CA GLU A 66 29.11 38.02 15.72
C GLU A 66 29.33 36.62 16.27
N ASN A 67 29.25 35.66 15.35
CA ASN A 67 30.07 34.45 15.13
C ASN A 67 30.34 33.47 16.27
N GLU A 68 29.93 32.24 16.10
CA GLU A 68 30.76 31.10 15.75
C GLU A 68 30.08 29.75 16.06
N THR A 69 30.30 28.84 15.18
CA THR A 69 30.03 27.40 15.20
C THR A 69 30.44 26.71 16.48
N LEU A 70 29.61 25.80 17.00
CA LEU A 70 30.09 24.58 17.66
C LEU A 70 28.97 23.53 17.72
N PHE A 71 29.25 22.36 17.17
CA PHE A 71 28.49 21.12 17.33
C PHE A 71 28.50 20.67 18.79
N THR A 72 27.35 20.28 19.36
CA THR A 72 27.29 19.31 20.45
C THR A 72 25.99 18.53 20.43
N GLU A 73 26.17 17.22 20.38
CA GLU A 73 25.39 16.09 20.88
C GLU A 73 23.91 16.29 21.23
N GLU A 74 23.08 15.45 20.60
CA GLU A 74 21.68 15.22 20.95
C GLU A 74 21.59 14.63 22.37
N ALA A 75 21.06 15.40 23.31
CA ALA A 75 20.62 14.91 24.60
C ALA A 75 19.13 14.55 24.55
N GLU A 76 18.80 13.32 24.96
CA GLU A 76 17.41 12.91 25.19
C GLU A 76 16.75 13.76 26.28
N PRO A 77 15.47 14.13 26.14
CA PRO A 77 14.77 14.91 27.16
C PRO A 77 14.47 14.02 28.39
N PRO A 78 14.61 14.58 29.62
CA PRO A 78 14.34 13.85 30.85
C PRO A 78 12.84 13.50 30.96
N GLY A 79 12.55 12.28 31.36
CA GLY A 79 11.20 11.80 31.64
C GLY A 79 10.50 12.63 32.72
N SER A 80 9.43 13.30 32.37
CA SER A 80 8.49 13.86 33.32
C SER A 80 7.26 12.99 33.42
N SER A 81 7.20 12.21 34.50
CA SER A 81 5.98 11.61 34.99
C SER A 81 5.04 12.70 35.52
N THR A 82 4.10 13.18 34.75
CA THR A 82 2.91 13.89 35.27
C THR A 82 1.70 13.66 34.35
N GLY A 83 0.80 12.78 34.82
CA GLY A 83 -0.64 13.03 34.77
C GLY A 83 -1.29 13.16 33.37
N LEU A 84 -1.29 12.10 32.57
CA LEU A 84 -2.27 11.92 31.48
C LEU A 84 -3.50 11.13 31.99
N VAL A 85 -4.16 11.64 33.04
CA VAL A 85 -5.50 11.18 33.44
C VAL A 85 -6.50 12.16 32.80
N GLY A 86 -7.15 11.78 31.72
CA GLY A 86 -8.24 12.57 31.14
C GLY A 86 -8.41 12.56 29.64
N ILE A 87 -7.52 11.90 28.87
CA ILE A 87 -7.67 11.83 27.40
C ILE A 87 -8.23 10.49 26.94
N GLU A 88 -8.03 9.42 27.70
CA GLU A 88 -8.51 8.07 27.35
C GLU A 88 -10.06 7.96 27.37
N ASN A 89 -10.72 8.62 28.30
CA ASN A 89 -12.20 8.59 28.36
C ASN A 89 -12.88 9.39 27.23
N TYR A 90 -12.18 10.35 26.61
CA TYR A 90 -12.74 11.18 25.51
C TYR A 90 -12.66 10.49 24.15
N THR A 91 -11.66 9.66 23.96
CA THR A 91 -11.52 8.84 22.74
C THR A 91 -12.52 7.70 22.72
N ASP A 92 -12.81 7.11 23.87
CA ASP A 92 -13.79 6.01 23.99
C ASP A 92 -15.23 6.48 23.80
N ASP A 93 -15.59 7.66 24.29
CA ASP A 93 -16.92 8.23 24.06
C ASP A 93 -17.17 8.63 22.61
N ILE A 94 -16.14 9.16 21.92
CA ILE A 94 -16.19 9.48 20.48
C ILE A 94 -16.18 8.18 19.66
N LEU A 95 -15.36 7.20 20.01
CA LEU A 95 -15.32 5.88 19.37
C LEU A 95 -16.63 5.11 19.63
N THR A 96 -17.20 5.21 20.82
CA THR A 96 -18.49 4.57 21.16
C THR A 96 -19.64 5.25 20.41
N ALA A 97 -19.65 6.58 20.31
CA ALA A 97 -20.62 7.33 19.51
C ALA A 97 -20.45 7.03 18.01
N TYR A 98 -19.21 6.95 17.52
CA TYR A 98 -18.90 6.58 16.14
C TYR A 98 -19.26 5.11 15.85
N ASN A 99 -18.96 4.19 16.76
CA ASN A 99 -19.32 2.77 16.66
C ASN A 99 -20.83 2.53 16.77
N THR A 100 -21.55 3.34 17.57
CA THR A 100 -23.02 3.30 17.66
C THR A 100 -23.67 3.82 16.37
N LEU A 101 -23.05 4.79 15.69
CA LEU A 101 -23.50 5.30 14.39
C LEU A 101 -23.21 4.32 13.24
N LEU A 102 -22.20 3.45 13.39
CA LEU A 102 -21.77 2.47 12.38
C LEU A 102 -22.31 1.06 12.65
N ASN A 103 -23.08 0.83 13.74
CA ASN A 103 -23.66 -0.46 14.03
C ASN A 103 -24.85 -0.75 13.10
N PRO A 104 -24.75 -1.72 12.17
CA PRO A 104 -25.83 -2.01 11.20
C PRO A 104 -27.17 -2.43 11.82
N SER A 105 -27.15 -2.90 13.09
CA SER A 105 -28.35 -3.31 13.81
C SER A 105 -29.20 -2.14 14.31
N VAL A 106 -28.67 -0.91 14.34
CA VAL A 106 -29.40 0.29 14.79
C VAL A 106 -30.00 1.07 13.63
N ILE A 107 -29.59 0.79 12.36
CA ILE A 107 -30.06 1.50 11.17
C ILE A 107 -30.98 0.58 10.36
N LYS A 108 -32.07 0.11 10.97
CA LYS A 108 -33.27 -0.34 10.24
C LYS A 108 -34.25 0.82 10.06
N THR A 109 -33.81 1.88 9.39
CA THR A 109 -34.68 2.91 8.84
C THR A 109 -34.33 3.14 7.38
N LYS A 110 -35.17 2.55 6.52
CA LYS A 110 -35.34 2.88 5.09
C LYS A 110 -34.12 3.49 4.38
N GLY A 111 -33.27 2.64 3.79
CA GLY A 111 -32.69 2.92 2.49
C GLY A 111 -31.62 4.03 2.37
N VAL A 112 -31.03 4.57 3.44
CA VAL A 112 -29.90 5.48 3.33
C VAL A 112 -28.62 4.68 3.43
N GLN A 113 -28.13 4.19 2.30
CA GLN A 113 -26.79 3.67 2.18
C GLN A 113 -25.82 4.84 2.37
N TYR A 114 -25.05 4.87 3.46
CA TYR A 114 -23.95 5.84 3.62
C TYR A 114 -22.94 5.60 2.54
N VAL A 115 -23.02 6.35 1.46
CA VAL A 115 -22.08 6.24 0.36
C VAL A 115 -20.85 7.06 0.70
N PHE A 116 -19.78 6.36 0.98
CA PHE A 116 -18.48 6.95 1.24
C PHE A 116 -17.95 7.57 -0.08
N ARG A 117 -17.59 8.87 -0.03
CA ARG A 117 -16.98 9.57 -1.16
C ARG A 117 -15.46 9.63 -0.98
N PHE A 118 -14.74 9.14 -1.96
CA PHE A 118 -13.34 9.48 -2.13
C PHE A 118 -13.21 10.95 -2.56
N LYS A 119 -12.20 11.64 -2.00
CA LYS A 119 -11.86 12.97 -2.47
C LYS A 119 -11.07 12.83 -3.77
N GLU A 120 -11.72 13.13 -4.89
CA GLU A 120 -11.09 13.11 -6.20
C GLU A 120 -9.98 14.17 -6.30
N SER A 121 -8.83 13.79 -6.85
CA SER A 121 -7.78 14.75 -7.25
C SER A 121 -8.28 15.63 -8.40
N PRO A 122 -7.67 16.79 -8.66
CA PRO A 122 -8.02 17.64 -9.80
C PRO A 122 -7.91 16.88 -11.14
N ARG A 123 -6.85 16.06 -11.32
CA ARG A 123 -6.62 15.26 -12.53
C ARG A 123 -7.75 14.25 -12.76
N THR A 124 -8.04 13.43 -11.76
CA THR A 124 -9.11 12.41 -11.84
C THR A 124 -10.48 13.03 -12.07
N ARG A 125 -10.77 14.17 -11.42
CA ARG A 125 -12.01 14.92 -11.62
C ARG A 125 -12.14 15.47 -13.03
N ALA A 126 -11.07 16.03 -13.58
CA ALA A 126 -11.05 16.55 -14.95
C ALA A 126 -11.30 15.42 -15.97
N PHE A 127 -10.63 14.27 -15.78
CA PHE A 127 -10.81 13.08 -16.61
C PHE A 127 -12.27 12.59 -16.56
N ARG A 128 -12.83 12.40 -15.35
CA ARG A 128 -14.23 11.98 -15.19
C ARG A 128 -15.20 12.93 -15.90
N LYS A 129 -15.05 14.25 -15.72
CA LYS A 129 -15.92 15.23 -16.36
C LYS A 129 -15.82 15.22 -17.88
N ARG A 130 -14.63 14.93 -18.44
CA ARG A 130 -14.41 14.90 -19.89
C ARG A 130 -14.96 13.62 -20.52
N PHE A 131 -14.69 12.47 -19.94
CA PHE A 131 -14.96 11.17 -20.56
C PHE A 131 -16.18 10.43 -20.00
N TYR A 132 -16.63 10.82 -18.82
CA TYR A 132 -17.79 10.23 -18.13
C TYR A 132 -18.69 11.36 -17.57
N PRO A 133 -19.20 12.28 -18.43
CA PRO A 133 -19.94 13.47 -17.96
C PRO A 133 -21.20 13.12 -17.16
N GLU A 134 -21.86 12.01 -17.50
CA GLU A 134 -23.08 11.54 -16.83
C GLU A 134 -22.80 10.83 -15.50
N VAL A 135 -21.55 10.46 -15.22
CA VAL A 135 -21.18 9.73 -14.01
C VAL A 135 -20.97 10.72 -12.86
N THR A 136 -21.78 10.60 -11.84
CA THR A 136 -21.66 11.42 -10.62
C THR A 136 -20.38 11.11 -9.85
N SER A 137 -19.92 12.05 -9.02
CA SER A 137 -18.79 11.80 -8.10
C SER A 137 -19.03 10.62 -7.14
N LEU A 138 -20.31 10.34 -6.87
CA LEU A 138 -20.74 9.24 -6.03
C LEU A 138 -20.51 7.88 -6.71
N GLU A 139 -20.98 7.76 -7.94
CA GLU A 139 -20.78 6.56 -8.78
C GLU A 139 -19.29 6.33 -9.06
N TRP A 140 -18.56 7.40 -9.39
CA TRP A 140 -17.10 7.34 -9.56
C TRP A 140 -16.37 6.82 -8.33
N SER A 141 -16.85 7.16 -7.13
CA SER A 141 -16.32 6.68 -5.86
C SER A 141 -16.75 5.25 -5.51
N ASN A 142 -17.66 4.66 -6.28
CA ASN A 142 -18.09 3.28 -6.09
C ASN A 142 -17.09 2.34 -6.75
N TRP A 143 -16.38 1.53 -5.95
CA TRP A 143 -15.38 0.61 -6.45
C TRP A 143 -15.94 -0.45 -7.39
N TYR A 144 -17.19 -0.90 -7.17
CA TYR A 144 -17.83 -1.88 -8.05
C TYR A 144 -18.15 -1.28 -9.43
N TRP A 145 -18.59 0.00 -9.47
CA TRP A 145 -18.74 0.73 -10.72
C TRP A 145 -17.41 0.79 -11.49
N GLN A 146 -16.33 1.17 -10.84
CA GLN A 146 -14.98 1.19 -11.44
C GLN A 146 -14.56 -0.19 -11.95
N TYR A 147 -14.88 -1.25 -11.20
CA TYR A 147 -14.54 -2.62 -11.55
C TYR A 147 -15.32 -3.15 -12.76
N VAL A 148 -16.62 -2.92 -12.85
CA VAL A 148 -17.44 -3.40 -13.98
C VAL A 148 -17.20 -2.59 -15.26
N ASN A 149 -16.84 -1.31 -15.13
CA ASN A 149 -16.55 -0.42 -16.25
C ASN A 149 -15.04 -0.40 -16.62
N ARG A 150 -14.28 -1.49 -16.32
CA ARG A 150 -12.90 -1.60 -16.76
C ARG A 150 -12.82 -1.57 -18.29
N ILE A 151 -11.80 -0.87 -18.79
CA ILE A 151 -11.46 -0.79 -20.20
C ILE A 151 -10.76 -2.08 -20.59
N LYS A 152 -11.25 -2.81 -21.60
CA LYS A 152 -10.80 -4.18 -21.90
C LYS A 152 -10.38 -4.39 -23.36
N ASP A 153 -10.63 -3.42 -24.22
CA ASP A 153 -10.36 -3.55 -25.64
C ASP A 153 -9.80 -2.25 -26.25
N VAL A 154 -9.35 -2.34 -27.48
CA VAL A 154 -8.70 -1.25 -28.21
C VAL A 154 -9.64 -0.07 -28.45
N ASP A 155 -10.91 -0.34 -28.75
CA ASP A 155 -11.87 0.70 -29.09
C ASP A 155 -12.22 1.54 -27.85
N ALA A 156 -12.46 0.87 -26.73
CA ALA A 156 -12.68 1.53 -25.46
C ALA A 156 -11.45 2.34 -24.99
N LEU A 157 -10.24 1.78 -25.13
CA LEU A 157 -8.99 2.48 -24.71
C LEU A 157 -8.70 3.67 -25.61
N SER A 158 -8.96 3.58 -26.91
CA SER A 158 -8.75 4.66 -27.89
C SER A 158 -9.62 5.90 -27.65
N GLN A 159 -10.67 5.79 -26.81
CA GLN A 159 -11.46 6.94 -26.39
C GLN A 159 -10.71 7.85 -25.40
N PHE A 160 -9.70 7.33 -24.70
CA PHE A 160 -9.00 8.02 -23.63
C PHE A 160 -7.57 8.39 -23.96
N ILE A 161 -6.89 7.55 -24.76
CA ILE A 161 -5.48 7.74 -25.14
C ILE A 161 -5.28 7.52 -26.62
N TRP A 162 -4.33 8.25 -27.19
CA TRP A 162 -3.88 8.05 -28.56
C TRP A 162 -2.94 6.84 -28.61
N LEU A 163 -3.44 5.69 -29.08
CA LEU A 163 -2.61 4.48 -29.17
C LEU A 163 -1.60 4.61 -30.31
N SER A 164 -0.34 4.30 -30.02
CA SER A 164 0.70 4.10 -31.03
C SER A 164 0.35 2.91 -31.92
N GLU A 165 1.02 2.79 -33.07
CA GLU A 165 0.85 1.65 -33.96
C GLU A 165 1.26 0.34 -33.27
N ASP A 166 2.34 0.36 -32.49
CA ASP A 166 2.82 -0.78 -31.70
C ASP A 166 1.78 -1.27 -30.68
N GLU A 167 1.23 -0.35 -29.88
CA GLU A 167 0.18 -0.67 -28.89
C GLU A 167 -1.09 -1.20 -29.56
N ARG A 168 -1.51 -0.56 -30.66
CA ARG A 168 -2.69 -0.98 -31.41
C ARG A 168 -2.54 -2.40 -31.97
N ASN A 169 -1.38 -2.70 -32.55
CA ASN A 169 -1.06 -4.03 -33.07
C ASN A 169 -1.00 -5.06 -31.95
N ALA A 170 -0.44 -4.70 -30.77
CA ALA A 170 -0.32 -5.60 -29.63
C ALA A 170 -1.66 -6.00 -29.00
N MET A 171 -2.68 -5.14 -29.12
CA MET A 171 -4.01 -5.41 -28.54
C MET A 171 -4.82 -6.50 -29.25
N SER A 172 -4.38 -6.96 -30.43
CA SER A 172 -4.97 -8.14 -31.07
C SER A 172 -4.70 -9.38 -30.23
N PRO A 173 -5.73 -10.14 -29.81
CA PRO A 173 -5.55 -11.33 -29.00
C PRO A 173 -4.61 -12.34 -29.66
N HIS A 174 -3.70 -12.91 -28.89
CA HIS A 174 -2.85 -14.02 -29.31
C HIS A 174 -2.73 -15.02 -28.16
N GLU A 175 -2.34 -16.26 -28.47
CA GLU A 175 -2.20 -17.31 -27.47
C GLU A 175 -1.18 -16.91 -26.38
N GLY A 176 -1.55 -17.11 -25.13
CA GLY A 176 -0.72 -16.75 -23.95
C GLY A 176 -0.70 -15.26 -23.61
N SER A 177 -1.44 -14.39 -24.34
CA SER A 177 -1.47 -12.97 -24.02
C SER A 177 -2.20 -12.71 -22.71
N ILE A 178 -1.63 -11.81 -21.89
CA ILE A 178 -2.30 -11.29 -20.71
C ILE A 178 -3.48 -10.42 -21.20
N PRO A 179 -4.73 -10.63 -20.73
CA PRO A 179 -5.84 -9.79 -21.14
C PRO A 179 -5.62 -8.33 -20.72
N VAL A 180 -6.30 -7.41 -21.40
CA VAL A 180 -6.33 -5.99 -21.00
C VAL A 180 -7.48 -5.78 -20.03
N ALA A 181 -7.21 -5.14 -18.90
CA ALA A 181 -8.21 -4.55 -18.04
C ALA A 181 -7.60 -3.38 -17.27
N ILE A 182 -8.19 -2.20 -17.41
CA ILE A 182 -7.75 -0.95 -16.79
C ILE A 182 -8.98 -0.29 -16.17
N THR A 183 -8.91 0.05 -14.87
CA THR A 183 -10.03 0.77 -14.24
C THR A 183 -10.13 2.19 -14.80
N PRO A 184 -11.33 2.78 -14.90
CA PRO A 184 -11.49 4.19 -15.31
C PRO A 184 -10.65 5.15 -14.45
N TYR A 185 -10.52 4.86 -13.16
CA TYR A 185 -9.62 5.61 -12.27
C TYR A 185 -8.16 5.52 -12.74
N TYR A 186 -7.61 4.32 -12.96
CA TYR A 186 -6.20 4.18 -13.36
C TYR A 186 -5.97 4.75 -14.77
N ALA A 187 -6.96 4.63 -15.67
CA ALA A 187 -6.91 5.27 -16.99
C ALA A 187 -6.73 6.79 -16.88
N SER A 188 -7.30 7.43 -15.85
CA SER A 188 -7.11 8.87 -15.60
C SER A 188 -5.66 9.27 -15.29
N LEU A 189 -4.79 8.30 -14.99
CA LEU A 189 -3.37 8.49 -14.69
C LEU A 189 -2.47 8.28 -15.92
N LEU A 190 -3.02 7.76 -17.01
CA LEU A 190 -2.26 7.53 -18.24
C LEU A 190 -2.09 8.84 -19.01
N ASP A 191 -0.96 8.97 -19.70
CA ASP A 191 -0.76 10.08 -20.62
C ASP A 191 -1.53 9.84 -21.91
N GLU A 192 -2.18 10.89 -22.43
CA GLU A 192 -3.02 10.80 -23.61
C GLU A 192 -2.19 10.53 -24.88
N PHE A 193 -0.95 11.06 -24.95
CA PHE A 193 -0.15 11.05 -26.18
C PHE A 193 1.16 10.29 -26.04
N ASP A 194 1.76 10.26 -24.84
CA ASP A 194 3.07 9.64 -24.61
C ASP A 194 2.94 8.14 -24.31
N SER A 195 3.19 7.29 -25.31
CA SER A 195 3.24 5.83 -25.17
C SER A 195 4.42 5.34 -24.31
N SER A 196 5.42 6.19 -24.09
CA SER A 196 6.57 5.86 -23.25
C SER A 196 6.34 6.14 -21.76
N GLN A 197 5.21 6.77 -21.40
CA GLN A 197 4.88 7.04 -20.01
C GLN A 197 4.93 5.78 -19.15
N PRO A 198 5.63 5.77 -17.99
CA PRO A 198 5.83 4.59 -17.15
C PRO A 198 4.54 3.86 -16.76
N LEU A 199 3.49 4.58 -16.34
CA LEU A 199 2.22 3.97 -15.92
C LEU A 199 1.52 3.29 -17.11
N ARG A 200 1.56 3.93 -18.28
CA ARG A 200 0.97 3.42 -19.51
C ARG A 200 1.63 2.10 -19.94
N ARG A 201 2.96 2.07 -19.94
CA ARG A 201 3.74 0.85 -20.26
C ARG A 201 3.44 -0.33 -19.34
N MET A 202 3.04 -0.09 -18.10
CA MET A 202 2.72 -1.15 -17.14
C MET A 202 1.38 -1.84 -17.39
N VAL A 203 0.45 -1.25 -18.17
CA VAL A 203 -0.92 -1.77 -18.33
C VAL A 203 -1.41 -1.83 -19.77
N VAL A 204 -0.77 -1.10 -20.70
CA VAL A 204 -1.06 -1.15 -22.14
C VAL A 204 -0.07 -2.09 -22.81
N PRO A 205 -0.54 -3.11 -23.57
CA PRO A 205 0.34 -4.08 -24.22
C PRO A 205 1.15 -3.44 -25.35
N VAL A 206 2.33 -4.01 -25.62
CA VAL A 206 3.20 -3.69 -26.74
C VAL A 206 3.60 -4.94 -27.51
N THR A 207 3.95 -4.84 -28.79
CA THR A 207 4.32 -6.01 -29.60
C THR A 207 5.53 -6.77 -29.08
N GLY A 208 6.40 -6.09 -28.29
CA GLY A 208 7.49 -6.74 -27.57
C GLY A 208 7.09 -7.90 -26.67
N GLU A 209 5.83 -7.91 -26.20
CA GLU A 209 5.29 -9.03 -25.39
C GLU A 209 5.09 -10.32 -26.17
N ARG A 210 5.05 -10.25 -27.51
CA ARG A 210 4.97 -11.43 -28.38
C ARG A 210 6.30 -12.14 -28.55
N HIS A 211 7.39 -11.45 -28.16
CA HIS A 211 8.73 -12.04 -28.24
C HIS A 211 8.99 -12.89 -27.00
N ARG A 212 9.21 -14.19 -27.22
CA ARG A 212 9.62 -15.13 -26.16
C ARG A 212 11.11 -15.41 -26.30
N SER A 213 11.88 -15.05 -25.29
CA SER A 213 13.31 -15.37 -25.24
C SER A 213 13.54 -16.81 -24.71
N ALA A 214 14.69 -17.41 -25.04
CA ALA A 214 15.02 -18.77 -24.63
C ALA A 214 15.16 -18.96 -23.10
N VAL A 215 15.31 -17.87 -22.35
CA VAL A 215 15.44 -17.91 -20.88
C VAL A 215 14.10 -17.70 -20.15
N GLU A 216 13.02 -17.43 -20.88
CA GLU A 216 11.70 -17.22 -20.31
C GLU A 216 10.95 -18.56 -20.17
N ALA A 217 10.28 -18.74 -19.04
CA ALA A 217 9.48 -19.91 -18.72
C ALA A 217 8.08 -19.51 -18.25
N ASP A 218 7.08 -20.38 -18.53
CA ASP A 218 5.69 -20.13 -18.10
C ASP A 218 5.56 -20.15 -16.57
N ASP A 219 6.36 -20.98 -15.90
CA ASP A 219 6.51 -21.03 -14.45
C ASP A 219 7.98 -20.91 -14.03
N PRO A 220 8.59 -19.71 -14.17
CA PRO A 220 10.01 -19.54 -13.85
C PRO A 220 10.34 -19.78 -12.39
N LEU A 221 9.36 -19.62 -11.52
CA LEU A 221 9.51 -19.77 -10.07
C LEU A 221 9.25 -21.21 -9.57
N GLY A 222 8.70 -22.10 -10.40
CA GLY A 222 8.37 -23.47 -10.00
C GLY A 222 7.21 -23.55 -9.00
N GLU A 223 6.25 -22.61 -9.09
CA GLU A 223 5.09 -22.59 -8.17
C GLU A 223 4.21 -23.84 -8.31
N GLU A 224 4.14 -24.44 -9.52
CA GLU A 224 3.37 -25.67 -9.76
C GLU A 224 4.02 -26.88 -9.09
N HIS A 225 5.35 -26.95 -9.08
CA HIS A 225 6.08 -28.01 -8.36
C HIS A 225 5.86 -27.91 -6.84
N ASP A 226 5.80 -26.70 -6.31
CA ASP A 226 5.63 -26.43 -4.87
C ASP A 226 4.14 -26.36 -4.46
N SER A 227 3.22 -26.83 -5.31
CA SER A 227 1.77 -26.80 -5.08
C SER A 227 1.24 -28.18 -4.63
N PRO A 228 1.25 -28.48 -3.31
CA PRO A 228 0.79 -29.77 -2.78
C PRO A 228 -0.71 -30.00 -2.93
N VAL A 229 -1.50 -28.92 -2.91
CA VAL A 229 -2.93 -28.91 -3.16
C VAL A 229 -3.31 -27.66 -3.99
N PRO A 230 -4.41 -27.69 -4.75
CA PRO A 230 -4.84 -26.55 -5.54
C PRO A 230 -4.94 -25.26 -4.69
N GLY A 231 -4.34 -24.19 -5.17
CA GLY A 231 -4.36 -22.89 -4.50
C GLY A 231 -3.28 -22.66 -3.45
N ILE A 232 -2.50 -23.67 -3.06
CA ILE A 232 -1.36 -23.51 -2.14
C ILE A 232 -0.05 -23.59 -2.90
N VAL A 233 0.88 -22.67 -2.59
CA VAL A 233 2.32 -22.81 -2.94
C VAL A 233 3.09 -22.82 -1.61
N HIS A 234 3.74 -23.96 -1.31
CA HIS A 234 4.44 -24.22 -0.05
C HIS A 234 5.93 -24.44 -0.28
N ARG A 235 6.66 -23.35 -0.49
CA ARG A 235 8.12 -23.34 -0.73
C ARG A 235 8.95 -23.30 0.54
N TYR A 236 8.48 -22.52 1.53
CA TYR A 236 9.21 -22.27 2.76
C TYR A 236 8.61 -23.05 3.92
N PRO A 237 9.41 -23.54 4.88
CA PRO A 237 8.93 -24.46 5.90
C PRO A 237 7.82 -23.88 6.79
N ASP A 238 7.80 -22.55 6.99
CA ASP A 238 6.94 -21.88 7.97
C ASP A 238 5.82 -21.03 7.37
N ARG A 239 5.71 -20.98 6.03
CA ARG A 239 4.73 -20.09 5.36
C ARG A 239 4.29 -20.58 4.01
N VAL A 240 3.06 -20.22 3.67
CA VAL A 240 2.47 -20.56 2.36
C VAL A 240 1.94 -19.32 1.65
N LEU A 241 1.94 -19.39 0.32
CA LEU A 241 1.17 -18.53 -0.53
C LEU A 241 -0.18 -19.21 -0.81
N PHE A 242 -1.27 -18.53 -0.55
CA PHE A 242 -2.62 -19.00 -0.82
C PHE A 242 -3.24 -18.21 -1.97
N LEU A 243 -3.39 -18.84 -3.12
CA LEU A 243 -3.97 -18.30 -4.33
C LEU A 243 -5.50 -18.40 -4.24
N VAL A 244 -6.18 -17.30 -3.95
CA VAL A 244 -7.62 -17.29 -3.64
C VAL A 244 -8.49 -16.81 -4.81
N THR A 245 -7.89 -16.29 -5.88
CA THR A 245 -8.58 -15.79 -7.07
C THR A 245 -7.60 -15.70 -8.25
N ASP A 246 -8.12 -15.81 -9.46
CA ASP A 246 -7.39 -15.57 -10.73
C ASP A 246 -7.69 -14.19 -11.34
N THR A 247 -8.48 -13.38 -10.65
CA THR A 247 -9.01 -12.11 -11.17
C THR A 247 -8.28 -10.92 -10.57
N CYS A 248 -7.96 -9.91 -11.42
CA CYS A 248 -7.43 -8.61 -11.02
C CYS A 248 -8.34 -7.47 -11.47
N SER A 249 -8.24 -6.31 -10.82
CA SER A 249 -8.92 -5.09 -11.27
C SER A 249 -8.18 -4.41 -12.43
N ALA A 250 -6.86 -4.57 -12.50
CA ALA A 250 -6.03 -4.21 -13.66
C ALA A 250 -4.98 -5.28 -13.87
N TYR A 251 -4.65 -5.62 -15.10
CA TYR A 251 -3.62 -6.62 -15.42
C TYR A 251 -2.29 -5.94 -15.73
N CYS A 252 -1.30 -6.23 -14.88
CA CYS A 252 0.07 -5.77 -15.07
C CYS A 252 0.73 -6.55 -16.21
N ARG A 253 1.42 -5.86 -17.14
CA ARG A 253 2.08 -6.51 -18.29
C ARG A 253 3.33 -7.33 -17.90
N TYR A 254 3.84 -7.16 -16.71
CA TYR A 254 5.00 -7.87 -16.12
C TYR A 254 4.57 -8.91 -15.06
N CYS A 255 3.37 -9.46 -15.14
CA CYS A 255 2.78 -10.32 -14.10
C CYS A 255 3.43 -11.70 -14.08
N THR A 256 4.12 -12.07 -13.00
CA THR A 256 4.74 -13.39 -12.78
C THR A 256 3.74 -14.56 -12.97
N ARG A 257 2.46 -14.30 -12.64
CA ARG A 257 1.38 -15.28 -12.79
C ARG A 257 0.52 -15.06 -14.04
N SER A 258 1.13 -14.54 -15.12
CA SER A 258 0.45 -14.27 -16.39
C SER A 258 -0.32 -15.50 -16.91
N ARG A 259 0.26 -16.71 -16.74
CA ARG A 259 -0.36 -18.00 -17.12
C ARG A 259 -1.66 -18.34 -16.38
N MET A 260 -1.92 -17.66 -15.25
CA MET A 260 -3.04 -17.95 -14.36
C MET A 260 -4.09 -16.85 -14.38
N VAL A 261 -3.67 -15.57 -14.41
CA VAL A 261 -4.59 -14.43 -14.27
C VAL A 261 -5.41 -14.22 -15.54
N GLY A 262 -6.71 -14.01 -15.38
CA GLY A 262 -7.63 -13.78 -16.50
C GLY A 262 -8.02 -15.05 -17.29
N SER A 263 -7.50 -16.21 -16.94
CA SER A 263 -7.92 -17.49 -17.53
C SER A 263 -9.21 -17.96 -16.86
N HIS A 264 -10.36 -17.57 -17.37
CA HIS A 264 -11.72 -17.80 -16.83
C HIS A 264 -12.11 -19.29 -16.61
N GLY A 265 -11.21 -20.18 -16.29
CA GLY A 265 -11.45 -21.62 -16.18
C GLY A 265 -10.98 -22.33 -14.90
N ARG A 266 -10.22 -21.65 -14.04
CA ARG A 266 -9.76 -22.26 -12.79
C ARG A 266 -10.72 -21.88 -11.66
N ALA A 267 -11.43 -22.85 -11.10
CA ALA A 267 -12.39 -22.66 -9.99
C ALA A 267 -11.70 -22.30 -8.65
N ILE A 268 -10.69 -21.43 -8.67
CA ILE A 268 -9.89 -21.06 -7.48
C ILE A 268 -10.70 -20.16 -6.51
N SER A 269 -11.75 -19.50 -6.97
CA SER A 269 -12.50 -18.51 -6.18
C SER A 269 -13.76 -19.08 -5.53
N SER A 270 -13.84 -20.41 -5.33
CA SER A 270 -14.95 -21.08 -4.66
C SER A 270 -14.62 -21.45 -3.22
N THR A 271 -15.61 -21.49 -2.35
CA THR A 271 -15.45 -21.96 -0.96
C THR A 271 -14.93 -23.41 -0.92
N ASP A 272 -15.39 -24.26 -1.83
CA ASP A 272 -14.97 -25.67 -1.88
C ASP A 272 -13.49 -25.82 -2.23
N ALA A 273 -12.99 -24.99 -3.18
CA ALA A 273 -11.56 -24.98 -3.51
C ALA A 273 -10.72 -24.45 -2.33
N TRP A 274 -11.25 -23.51 -1.55
CA TRP A 274 -10.53 -22.99 -0.39
C TRP A 274 -10.52 -23.94 0.80
N GLU A 275 -11.56 -24.78 0.97
CA GLU A 275 -11.61 -25.75 2.07
C GLU A 275 -10.43 -26.73 2.01
N GLY A 276 -10.15 -27.33 0.86
CA GLY A 276 -8.99 -28.23 0.72
C GLY A 276 -7.65 -27.55 1.01
N ALA A 277 -7.51 -26.27 0.64
CA ALA A 277 -6.33 -25.48 0.96
C ALA A 277 -6.23 -25.18 2.47
N ILE A 278 -7.36 -24.91 3.13
CA ILE A 278 -7.44 -24.67 4.58
C ILE A 278 -7.12 -25.96 5.35
N GLU A 279 -7.69 -27.11 4.93
CA GLU A 279 -7.38 -28.42 5.51
C GLU A 279 -5.89 -28.75 5.42
N TYR A 280 -5.26 -28.44 4.29
CA TYR A 280 -3.81 -28.59 4.15
C TYR A 280 -3.05 -27.72 5.16
N ILE A 281 -3.44 -26.44 5.34
CA ILE A 281 -2.81 -25.55 6.31
C ILE A 281 -3.04 -26.08 7.74
N GLU A 282 -4.24 -26.53 8.08
CA GLU A 282 -4.56 -27.10 9.40
C GLU A 282 -3.71 -28.34 9.73
N ALA A 283 -3.48 -29.20 8.74
CA ALA A 283 -2.71 -30.44 8.91
C ALA A 283 -1.20 -30.18 9.04
N ASN A 284 -0.70 -29.05 8.59
CA ASN A 284 0.73 -28.70 8.59
C ASN A 284 1.07 -27.66 9.64
N THR A 285 1.25 -28.08 10.89
CA THR A 285 1.39 -27.22 12.07
C THR A 285 2.63 -26.33 12.09
N GLN A 286 3.61 -26.55 11.22
CA GLN A 286 4.76 -25.67 11.01
C GLN A 286 4.40 -24.37 10.26
N ILE A 287 3.24 -24.31 9.57
CA ILE A 287 2.81 -23.13 8.84
C ILE A 287 2.28 -22.06 9.82
N ARG A 288 3.04 -20.99 10.00
CA ARG A 288 2.71 -19.87 10.90
C ARG A 288 2.23 -18.63 10.16
N ASP A 289 2.52 -18.52 8.87
CA ASP A 289 2.28 -17.34 8.04
C ASP A 289 1.57 -17.72 6.74
N VAL A 290 0.42 -17.08 6.49
CA VAL A 290 -0.37 -17.30 5.27
C VAL A 290 -0.51 -16.00 4.49
N LEU A 291 0.04 -15.98 3.25
CA LEU A 291 -0.09 -14.85 2.34
C LEU A 291 -1.21 -15.11 1.33
N LEU A 292 -2.33 -14.40 1.46
CA LEU A 292 -3.38 -14.37 0.45
C LEU A 292 -2.92 -13.62 -0.80
N SER A 293 -3.05 -14.25 -1.97
CA SER A 293 -2.63 -13.72 -3.27
C SER A 293 -3.45 -14.40 -4.40
N GLY A 294 -2.85 -14.54 -5.58
CA GLY A 294 -3.47 -15.13 -6.77
C GLY A 294 -3.47 -14.12 -7.91
N GLY A 295 -4.65 -13.73 -8.39
CA GLY A 295 -4.88 -12.43 -8.98
C GLY A 295 -4.76 -11.36 -7.87
N ASP A 296 -5.82 -10.61 -7.59
CA ASP A 296 -5.80 -9.69 -6.46
C ASP A 296 -6.91 -10.06 -5.46
N PRO A 297 -6.56 -10.48 -4.22
CA PRO A 297 -7.53 -10.92 -3.22
C PRO A 297 -8.62 -9.90 -2.89
N LEU A 298 -8.33 -8.59 -3.05
CA LEU A 298 -9.30 -7.54 -2.79
C LEU A 298 -10.36 -7.39 -3.91
N THR A 299 -10.30 -8.21 -4.97
CA THR A 299 -11.41 -8.38 -5.93
C THR A 299 -12.55 -9.19 -5.35
N LEU A 300 -12.30 -10.00 -4.32
CA LEU A 300 -13.34 -10.74 -3.60
C LEU A 300 -14.29 -9.78 -2.89
N SER A 301 -15.54 -10.20 -2.70
CA SER A 301 -16.48 -9.43 -1.86
C SER A 301 -16.03 -9.39 -0.40
N ASP A 302 -16.53 -8.40 0.36
CA ASP A 302 -16.21 -8.29 1.79
C ASP A 302 -16.59 -9.57 2.52
N GLU A 303 -17.73 -10.18 2.19
CA GLU A 303 -18.27 -11.37 2.83
C GLU A 303 -17.37 -12.61 2.58
N LYS A 304 -16.91 -12.80 1.34
CA LYS A 304 -15.97 -13.89 1.00
C LYS A 304 -14.64 -13.71 1.70
N LEU A 305 -14.10 -12.48 1.69
CA LEU A 305 -12.83 -12.17 2.34
C LEU A 305 -12.92 -12.34 3.86
N GLU A 306 -14.04 -11.90 4.47
CA GLU A 306 -14.31 -12.06 5.91
C GLU A 306 -14.40 -13.55 6.31
N TRP A 307 -15.10 -14.36 5.50
CA TRP A 307 -15.21 -15.79 5.71
C TRP A 307 -13.82 -16.46 5.68
N LEU A 308 -13.03 -16.17 4.63
CA LEU A 308 -11.71 -16.76 4.46
C LEU A 308 -10.74 -16.40 5.59
N LEU A 309 -10.65 -15.11 5.93
CA LEU A 309 -9.83 -14.64 7.05
C LEU A 309 -10.30 -15.24 8.38
N GLY A 310 -11.63 -15.38 8.56
CA GLY A 310 -12.22 -16.00 9.75
C GLY A 310 -11.90 -17.49 9.89
N ARG A 311 -11.84 -18.24 8.77
CA ARG A 311 -11.42 -19.65 8.78
C ARG A 311 -9.94 -19.77 9.14
N LEU A 312 -9.06 -18.99 8.52
CA LEU A 312 -7.63 -19.00 8.79
C LEU A 312 -7.27 -18.59 10.22
N ARG A 313 -8.00 -17.62 10.81
CA ARG A 313 -7.79 -17.21 12.21
C ARG A 313 -8.21 -18.23 13.26
N LYS A 314 -9.00 -19.24 12.91
CA LYS A 314 -9.33 -20.35 13.80
C LYS A 314 -8.23 -21.38 13.92
N ILE A 315 -7.27 -21.41 12.99
CA ILE A 315 -6.14 -22.33 13.00
C ILE A 315 -5.12 -21.81 14.03
N ALA A 316 -4.91 -22.57 15.10
CA ALA A 316 -4.16 -22.12 16.28
C ALA A 316 -2.69 -21.75 15.98
N HIS A 317 -2.04 -22.45 15.04
CA HIS A 317 -0.64 -22.21 14.68
C HIS A 317 -0.44 -21.10 13.62
N VAL A 318 -1.52 -20.60 12.99
CA VAL A 318 -1.43 -19.49 12.05
C VAL A 318 -1.38 -18.17 12.81
N GLU A 319 -0.17 -17.64 12.96
CA GLU A 319 0.10 -16.42 13.72
C GLU A 319 -0.08 -15.16 12.88
N ILE A 320 0.35 -15.20 11.61
CA ILE A 320 0.41 -14.04 10.72
C ILE A 320 -0.46 -14.28 9.49
N LEU A 321 -1.33 -13.31 9.17
CA LEU A 321 -2.02 -13.24 7.89
C LEU A 321 -1.48 -12.07 7.09
N ARG A 322 -1.31 -12.28 5.78
CA ARG A 322 -0.88 -11.23 4.86
C ARG A 322 -1.78 -11.19 3.64
N ILE A 323 -1.96 -10.00 3.06
CA ILE A 323 -2.65 -9.79 1.78
C ILE A 323 -1.68 -9.10 0.83
N GLY A 324 -1.42 -9.74 -0.32
CA GLY A 324 -0.69 -9.13 -1.44
C GLY A 324 -1.70 -8.50 -2.41
N THR A 325 -1.58 -7.19 -2.69
CA THR A 325 -2.57 -6.48 -3.51
C THR A 325 -1.97 -5.28 -4.24
N LYS A 326 -2.51 -4.96 -5.42
CA LYS A 326 -2.29 -3.70 -6.12
C LYS A 326 -3.52 -2.77 -6.02
N MET A 327 -4.58 -3.22 -5.35
CA MET A 327 -5.86 -2.52 -5.29
C MET A 327 -5.77 -1.06 -4.81
N PRO A 328 -4.99 -0.70 -3.77
CA PRO A 328 -4.85 0.69 -3.35
C PRO A 328 -4.31 1.61 -4.45
N VAL A 329 -3.57 1.06 -5.42
CA VAL A 329 -2.96 1.76 -6.55
C VAL A 329 -3.91 1.88 -7.73
N VAL A 330 -4.54 0.77 -8.15
CA VAL A 330 -5.32 0.71 -9.38
C VAL A 330 -6.82 0.91 -9.17
N LEU A 331 -7.28 0.81 -7.91
CA LEU A 331 -8.67 0.97 -7.51
C LEU A 331 -8.78 1.39 -6.03
N PRO A 332 -8.27 2.56 -5.63
CA PRO A 332 -8.26 3.00 -4.23
C PRO A 332 -9.65 3.07 -3.60
N GLN A 333 -10.71 3.24 -4.41
CA GLN A 333 -12.11 3.24 -3.98
C GLN A 333 -12.54 1.92 -3.31
N ARG A 334 -11.84 0.81 -3.60
CA ARG A 334 -12.08 -0.49 -2.95
C ARG A 334 -11.75 -0.46 -1.45
N ILE A 335 -10.86 0.41 -1.03
CA ILE A 335 -10.46 0.52 0.38
C ILE A 335 -11.48 1.38 1.13
N THR A 336 -12.66 0.82 1.33
CA THR A 336 -13.78 1.46 2.00
C THR A 336 -13.63 1.43 3.53
N PRO A 337 -14.31 2.31 4.28
CA PRO A 337 -14.39 2.20 5.74
C PRO A 337 -14.94 0.85 6.22
N LYS A 338 -15.94 0.26 5.51
CA LYS A 338 -16.50 -1.07 5.83
C LYS A 338 -15.42 -2.14 5.71
N LEU A 339 -14.67 -2.14 4.60
CA LEU A 339 -13.57 -3.10 4.41
C LEU A 339 -12.52 -2.97 5.51
N THR A 340 -12.03 -1.76 5.78
CA THR A 340 -10.97 -1.57 6.79
C THR A 340 -11.45 -1.91 8.21
N TYR A 341 -12.72 -1.63 8.53
CA TYR A 341 -13.34 -2.06 9.80
C TYR A 341 -13.43 -3.59 9.91
N MET A 342 -13.73 -4.28 8.82
CA MET A 342 -13.73 -5.74 8.77
C MET A 342 -12.32 -6.28 8.94
N LEU A 343 -11.34 -5.78 8.17
CA LEU A 343 -9.95 -6.28 8.17
C LEU A 343 -9.27 -6.15 9.53
N LYS A 344 -9.50 -5.04 10.28
CA LYS A 344 -8.87 -4.85 11.60
C LYS A 344 -9.21 -5.91 12.64
N ARG A 345 -10.29 -6.69 12.45
CA ARG A 345 -10.67 -7.78 13.35
C ARG A 345 -9.79 -9.02 13.23
N PHE A 346 -8.95 -9.07 12.20
CA PHE A 346 -8.12 -10.22 11.86
C PHE A 346 -6.62 -9.98 12.13
N HIS A 347 -6.29 -9.05 13.03
CA HIS A 347 -4.89 -8.85 13.45
C HIS A 347 -4.29 -10.10 14.13
N PRO A 348 -2.96 -10.33 13.95
CA PRO A 348 -1.99 -9.60 13.15
C PRO A 348 -2.23 -9.80 11.64
N LEU A 349 -2.65 -8.75 10.94
CA LEU A 349 -2.85 -8.73 9.50
C LEU A 349 -1.91 -7.70 8.87
N TRP A 350 -1.10 -8.11 7.90
CA TRP A 350 -0.16 -7.27 7.15
C TRP A 350 -0.64 -7.10 5.71
N MET A 351 -0.28 -6.00 5.08
CA MET A 351 -0.61 -5.78 3.67
C MET A 351 0.63 -5.43 2.87
N SER A 352 0.87 -6.19 1.80
CA SER A 352 1.92 -5.96 0.82
C SER A 352 1.32 -5.30 -0.41
N ILE A 353 1.68 -4.04 -0.68
CA ILE A 353 1.10 -3.23 -1.75
C ILE A 353 2.07 -3.15 -2.92
N HIS A 354 1.61 -3.53 -4.11
CA HIS A 354 2.40 -3.43 -5.34
C HIS A 354 2.40 -1.99 -5.86
N VAL A 355 3.56 -1.33 -5.82
CA VAL A 355 3.79 0.05 -6.30
C VAL A 355 5.12 0.09 -7.04
N ASN A 356 5.13 0.54 -8.29
CA ASN A 356 6.34 0.53 -9.11
C ASN A 356 6.84 1.92 -9.52
N HIS A 357 6.00 2.95 -9.48
CA HIS A 357 6.39 4.28 -9.92
C HIS A 357 5.88 5.37 -8.98
N PRO A 358 6.63 6.48 -8.77
CA PRO A 358 6.18 7.57 -7.91
C PRO A 358 4.87 8.22 -8.37
N ASP A 359 4.54 8.19 -9.66
CA ASP A 359 3.28 8.74 -10.19
C ASP A 359 2.05 7.90 -9.84
N GLU A 360 2.23 6.67 -9.33
CA GLU A 360 1.17 5.87 -8.71
C GLU A 360 0.76 6.41 -7.32
N LEU A 361 1.59 7.25 -6.68
CA LEU A 361 1.37 7.79 -5.34
C LEU A 361 0.38 8.97 -5.36
N THR A 362 -0.82 8.72 -5.80
CA THR A 362 -1.88 9.73 -5.94
C THR A 362 -2.51 10.12 -4.60
N PRO A 363 -3.22 11.25 -4.53
CA PRO A 363 -4.02 11.61 -3.36
C PRO A 363 -5.07 10.55 -2.99
N GLU A 364 -5.66 9.87 -3.97
CA GLU A 364 -6.61 8.79 -3.79
C GLU A 364 -5.95 7.56 -3.15
N MET A 365 -4.79 7.13 -3.65
CA MET A 365 -4.00 6.07 -3.04
C MET A 365 -3.58 6.43 -1.61
N SER A 366 -3.13 7.66 -1.38
CA SER A 366 -2.77 8.15 -0.05
C SER A 366 -3.93 8.05 0.93
N GLN A 367 -5.16 8.40 0.50
CA GLN A 367 -6.37 8.24 1.33
C GLN A 367 -6.64 6.78 1.67
N ALA A 368 -6.51 5.87 0.68
CA ALA A 368 -6.70 4.43 0.86
C ALA A 368 -5.70 3.86 1.88
N CYS A 369 -4.40 4.14 1.69
CA CYS A 369 -3.34 3.67 2.59
C CYS A 369 -3.45 4.28 3.99
N THR A 370 -3.87 5.54 4.10
CA THR A 370 -4.14 6.18 5.39
C THR A 370 -5.23 5.44 6.18
N ARG A 371 -6.30 4.96 5.51
CA ARG A 371 -7.36 4.17 6.17
C ARG A 371 -6.83 2.84 6.67
N LEU A 372 -6.08 2.12 5.85
CA LEU A 372 -5.48 0.84 6.23
C LEU A 372 -4.55 1.01 7.44
N ALA A 373 -3.67 2.01 7.39
CA ALA A 373 -2.74 2.29 8.47
C ALA A 373 -3.44 2.78 9.76
N ASN A 374 -4.55 3.55 9.64
CA ASN A 374 -5.38 3.95 10.78
C ASN A 374 -6.16 2.77 11.39
N ALA A 375 -6.43 1.73 10.61
CA ALA A 375 -7.00 0.48 11.10
C ALA A 375 -5.94 -0.42 11.78
N GLY A 376 -4.70 0.04 11.93
CA GLY A 376 -3.59 -0.68 12.56
C GLY A 376 -2.95 -1.74 11.66
N ILE A 377 -3.23 -1.72 10.34
CA ILE A 377 -2.65 -2.68 9.38
C ILE A 377 -1.27 -2.18 8.95
N PRO A 378 -0.17 -2.88 9.27
CA PRO A 378 1.16 -2.55 8.77
C PRO A 378 1.22 -2.70 7.25
N LEU A 379 1.82 -1.71 6.57
CA LEU A 379 1.92 -1.65 5.12
C LEU A 379 3.37 -1.79 4.67
N GLY A 380 3.63 -2.72 3.75
CA GLY A 380 4.90 -2.87 3.06
C GLY A 380 4.71 -2.75 1.55
N SER A 381 5.70 -2.20 0.82
CA SER A 381 5.64 -2.21 -0.63
C SER A 381 6.31 -3.43 -1.24
N GLN A 382 5.77 -3.89 -2.35
CA GLN A 382 6.42 -4.78 -3.30
C GLN A 382 6.59 -3.99 -4.60
N THR A 383 7.84 -3.81 -5.03
CA THR A 383 8.21 -3.05 -6.21
C THR A 383 8.99 -3.96 -7.14
N VAL A 384 8.62 -4.05 -8.41
CA VAL A 384 9.37 -4.76 -9.44
C VAL A 384 10.25 -3.76 -10.17
N LEU A 385 11.52 -4.08 -10.35
CA LEU A 385 12.47 -3.29 -11.12
C LEU A 385 12.23 -3.50 -12.62
N LEU A 386 11.83 -2.44 -13.31
CA LEU A 386 11.36 -2.47 -14.68
C LEU A 386 12.13 -1.46 -15.55
N ASN A 387 12.66 -1.94 -16.65
CA ASN A 387 13.44 -1.16 -17.62
C ASN A 387 12.66 0.06 -18.15
N LYS A 388 13.28 1.24 -18.08
CA LYS A 388 12.70 2.54 -18.48
C LYS A 388 11.40 2.91 -17.75
N ILE A 389 11.20 2.38 -16.54
CA ILE A 389 10.06 2.69 -15.69
C ILE A 389 10.56 3.21 -14.34
N ASN A 390 11.42 2.43 -13.67
CA ASN A 390 11.93 2.77 -12.35
C ASN A 390 13.38 2.29 -12.13
N ASP A 391 14.12 2.12 -13.20
CA ASP A 391 15.47 1.55 -13.23
C ASP A 391 16.60 2.60 -13.03
N ASP A 392 16.24 3.76 -12.52
CA ASP A 392 17.19 4.80 -12.13
C ASP A 392 17.04 5.19 -10.65
N VAL A 393 18.14 5.70 -10.06
CA VAL A 393 18.25 6.04 -8.64
C VAL A 393 17.27 7.14 -8.24
N GLU A 394 17.10 8.18 -9.05
CA GLU A 394 16.28 9.33 -8.69
C GLU A 394 14.78 9.01 -8.71
N THR A 395 14.33 8.24 -9.71
CA THR A 395 12.95 7.74 -9.76
C THR A 395 12.67 6.83 -8.56
N MET A 396 13.60 5.89 -8.26
CA MET A 396 13.44 5.01 -7.10
C MET A 396 13.47 5.78 -5.78
N LYS A 397 14.33 6.77 -5.63
CA LYS A 397 14.41 7.64 -4.45
C LYS A 397 13.09 8.42 -4.23
N ARG A 398 12.52 8.99 -5.30
CA ARG A 398 11.19 9.63 -5.23
C ARG A 398 10.11 8.65 -4.80
N LEU A 399 10.14 7.42 -5.32
CA LEU A 399 9.18 6.37 -4.97
C LEU A 399 9.28 6.01 -3.49
N VAL A 400 10.47 5.61 -3.01
CA VAL A 400 10.62 5.09 -1.65
C VAL A 400 10.35 6.14 -0.57
N LEU A 401 10.77 7.40 -0.81
CA LEU A 401 10.44 8.50 0.08
C LEU A 401 8.95 8.86 0.05
N GLY A 402 8.32 8.79 -1.13
CA GLY A 402 6.88 8.97 -1.30
C GLY A 402 6.06 7.91 -0.57
N LEU A 403 6.49 6.64 -0.61
CA LEU A 403 5.88 5.53 0.12
C LEU A 403 5.89 5.78 1.63
N LEU A 404 7.02 6.21 2.21
CA LEU A 404 7.10 6.54 3.64
C LEU A 404 6.13 7.66 4.03
N LYS A 405 5.98 8.70 3.19
CA LYS A 405 5.04 9.81 3.45
C LYS A 405 3.59 9.34 3.58
N ILE A 406 3.23 8.24 2.93
CA ILE A 406 1.89 7.63 3.03
C ILE A 406 1.88 6.38 3.90
N ARG A 407 2.91 6.21 4.76
CA ARG A 407 3.05 5.15 5.77
C ARG A 407 3.16 3.74 5.21
N ILE A 408 3.80 3.59 4.05
CA ILE A 408 4.18 2.30 3.48
C ILE A 408 5.69 2.14 3.62
N LYS A 409 6.14 1.08 4.32
CA LYS A 409 7.56 0.72 4.40
C LYS A 409 8.00 0.12 3.06
N PRO A 410 9.00 0.67 2.33
CA PRO A 410 9.64 -0.03 1.24
C PRO A 410 10.17 -1.38 1.73
N TYR A 411 9.58 -2.49 1.24
CA TYR A 411 9.89 -3.82 1.75
C TYR A 411 10.80 -4.58 0.80
N TYR A 412 10.29 -4.95 -0.39
CA TYR A 412 11.08 -5.61 -1.42
C TYR A 412 11.15 -4.81 -2.71
N LEU A 413 12.36 -4.78 -3.30
CA LEU A 413 12.59 -4.50 -4.71
C LEU A 413 12.89 -5.84 -5.40
N TYR A 414 12.02 -6.27 -6.31
CA TYR A 414 12.17 -7.52 -7.04
C TYR A 414 12.86 -7.30 -8.36
N GLN A 415 13.82 -8.13 -8.72
CA GLN A 415 14.22 -8.28 -10.10
C GLN A 415 13.04 -8.80 -10.91
N CYS A 416 12.82 -8.29 -12.12
CA CYS A 416 11.73 -8.74 -12.98
C CYS A 416 11.95 -10.22 -13.38
N ASP A 417 10.95 -11.09 -13.14
CA ASP A 417 11.01 -12.51 -13.44
C ASP A 417 11.06 -12.79 -14.95
N PRO A 418 11.74 -13.85 -15.39
CA PRO A 418 11.81 -14.24 -16.79
C PRO A 418 10.55 -14.99 -17.23
N ILE A 419 9.41 -14.28 -17.29
CA ILE A 419 8.14 -14.80 -17.83
C ILE A 419 8.05 -14.52 -19.34
N PRO A 420 7.23 -15.25 -20.11
CA PRO A 420 7.02 -14.99 -21.53
C PRO A 420 6.61 -13.54 -21.79
N GLY A 421 7.30 -12.90 -22.73
CA GLY A 421 7.03 -11.52 -23.12
C GLY A 421 7.54 -10.46 -22.16
N SER A 422 8.33 -10.80 -21.12
CA SER A 422 8.86 -9.82 -20.16
C SER A 422 10.21 -9.23 -20.54
N SER A 423 10.85 -9.69 -21.60
CA SER A 423 12.23 -9.32 -21.97
C SER A 423 12.45 -7.80 -22.07
N HIS A 424 11.47 -7.05 -22.57
CA HIS A 424 11.52 -5.60 -22.71
C HIS A 424 11.38 -4.83 -21.38
N PHE A 425 10.93 -5.52 -20.30
CA PHE A 425 10.87 -4.98 -18.93
C PHE A 425 12.10 -5.34 -18.09
N ARG A 426 12.88 -6.36 -18.49
CA ARG A 426 13.98 -6.85 -17.67
C ARG A 426 15.17 -5.90 -17.70
N THR A 427 15.79 -5.72 -16.55
CA THR A 427 17.00 -4.92 -16.34
C THR A 427 18.20 -5.81 -16.04
N PRO A 428 19.44 -5.37 -16.27
CA PRO A 428 20.62 -6.00 -15.66
C PRO A 428 20.52 -5.99 -14.13
N VAL A 429 21.02 -7.03 -13.46
CA VAL A 429 21.09 -7.11 -11.98
C VAL A 429 21.87 -5.93 -11.41
N LYS A 430 22.88 -5.45 -12.13
CA LYS A 430 23.67 -4.29 -11.74
C LYS A 430 22.79 -3.04 -11.50
N ALA A 431 21.74 -2.83 -12.29
CA ALA A 431 20.86 -1.67 -12.10
C ALA A 431 20.20 -1.67 -10.72
N GLY A 432 19.78 -2.85 -10.23
CA GLY A 432 19.24 -2.98 -8.88
C GLY A 432 20.27 -2.72 -7.79
N LEU A 433 21.51 -3.22 -7.97
CA LEU A 433 22.60 -2.95 -7.04
C LEU A 433 22.96 -1.46 -7.01
N ASP A 434 23.04 -0.80 -8.15
CA ASP A 434 23.33 0.64 -8.26
C ASP A 434 22.25 1.48 -7.57
N ILE A 435 20.97 1.07 -7.69
CA ILE A 435 19.85 1.70 -6.98
C ILE A 435 20.02 1.56 -5.46
N ILE A 436 20.31 0.35 -4.96
CA ILE A 436 20.51 0.15 -3.52
C ILE A 436 21.69 0.96 -3.00
N GLU A 437 22.81 1.00 -3.74
CA GLU A 437 23.98 1.81 -3.41
C GLU A 437 23.63 3.31 -3.40
N GLY A 438 22.91 3.80 -4.42
CA GLY A 438 22.49 5.20 -4.52
C GLY A 438 21.42 5.64 -3.52
N LEU A 439 20.71 4.69 -2.89
CA LEU A 439 19.76 4.98 -1.79
C LEU A 439 20.45 4.97 -0.43
N ARG A 440 21.36 4.03 -0.19
CA ARG A 440 22.00 3.82 1.11
C ARG A 440 22.99 4.95 1.41
N GLY A 441 22.81 5.61 2.56
CA GLY A 441 23.57 6.82 2.91
C GLY A 441 23.01 8.13 2.29
N HIS A 442 22.15 8.05 1.28
CA HIS A 442 21.53 9.21 0.62
C HIS A 442 20.03 9.38 0.94
N THR A 443 19.46 8.47 1.70
CA THR A 443 18.10 8.52 2.26
C THR A 443 18.08 7.92 3.66
N THR A 444 16.94 8.07 4.37
CA THR A 444 16.76 7.34 5.64
C THR A 444 16.82 5.82 5.42
N GLY A 445 17.39 5.07 6.35
CA GLY A 445 17.45 3.62 6.29
C GLY A 445 16.07 2.94 6.15
N TYR A 446 15.01 3.58 6.65
CA TYR A 446 13.64 3.10 6.44
C TYR A 446 13.20 3.12 4.97
N ALA A 447 13.81 3.95 4.12
CA ALA A 447 13.49 4.05 2.70
C ALA A 447 14.15 2.97 1.85
N VAL A 448 15.21 2.32 2.33
CA VAL A 448 15.96 1.33 1.55
C VAL A 448 15.23 -0.01 1.59
N PRO A 449 14.74 -0.54 0.44
CA PRO A 449 14.15 -1.88 0.35
C PRO A 449 15.24 -2.96 0.37
N THR A 450 14.81 -4.22 0.58
CA THR A 450 15.65 -5.37 0.28
C THR A 450 15.53 -5.70 -1.20
N TYR A 451 16.63 -5.61 -1.95
CA TYR A 451 16.66 -6.06 -3.35
C TYR A 451 16.78 -7.58 -3.39
N VAL A 452 15.91 -8.25 -4.16
CA VAL A 452 15.85 -9.71 -4.21
C VAL A 452 15.67 -10.22 -5.64
N ILE A 453 16.25 -11.39 -5.91
CA ILE A 453 15.91 -12.23 -7.04
C ILE A 453 15.12 -13.43 -6.52
N ASP A 454 13.95 -13.69 -7.10
CA ASP A 454 13.30 -14.99 -6.94
C ASP A 454 14.05 -16.00 -7.83
N ALA A 455 14.79 -16.91 -7.21
CA ALA A 455 15.66 -17.83 -7.95
C ALA A 455 14.82 -18.77 -8.83
N PRO A 456 15.15 -18.89 -10.13
CA PRO A 456 14.45 -19.80 -11.03
C PRO A 456 14.43 -21.24 -10.52
N GLY A 457 13.36 -21.98 -10.85
CA GLY A 457 13.20 -23.38 -10.45
C GLY A 457 12.90 -23.61 -8.98
N GLY A 458 12.40 -22.59 -8.25
CA GLY A 458 11.93 -22.77 -6.87
C GLY A 458 12.97 -22.47 -5.79
N GLY A 459 14.12 -21.86 -6.12
CA GLY A 459 15.18 -21.55 -5.14
C GLY A 459 14.83 -20.47 -4.10
N GLY A 460 13.66 -19.82 -4.22
CA GLY A 460 13.20 -18.80 -3.28
C GLY A 460 13.87 -17.43 -3.48
N LYS A 461 13.60 -16.52 -2.54
CA LYS A 461 14.08 -15.14 -2.58
C LYS A 461 15.51 -15.03 -2.07
N ILE A 462 16.41 -14.67 -2.96
CA ILE A 462 17.84 -14.44 -2.64
C ILE A 462 18.07 -12.92 -2.57
N PRO A 463 18.41 -12.36 -1.38
CA PRO A 463 18.73 -10.96 -1.24
C PRO A 463 20.09 -10.64 -1.84
N LEU A 464 20.16 -9.53 -2.57
CA LEU A 464 21.39 -8.98 -3.12
C LEU A 464 21.66 -7.60 -2.52
N ILE A 465 22.91 -7.37 -2.17
CA ILE A 465 23.40 -6.08 -1.66
C ILE A 465 24.71 -5.71 -2.38
N PRO A 466 25.04 -4.42 -2.53
CA PRO A 466 26.37 -4.00 -2.93
C PRO A 466 27.42 -4.56 -1.98
N ASP A 467 28.62 -4.81 -2.50
CA ASP A 467 29.73 -5.31 -1.66
C ASP A 467 30.31 -4.18 -0.80
N TYR A 468 29.98 -4.22 0.49
CA TYR A 468 30.48 -3.30 1.49
C TYR A 468 31.65 -3.88 2.30
N ALA A 469 31.83 -5.19 2.32
CA ALA A 469 32.96 -5.86 2.94
C ALA A 469 34.03 -6.13 1.88
N VAL A 470 34.99 -5.22 1.74
CA VAL A 470 35.94 -5.22 0.62
C VAL A 470 37.22 -6.04 0.87
N GLY A 471 37.34 -6.66 2.04
CA GLY A 471 38.47 -7.52 2.37
C GLY A 471 38.80 -7.59 3.85
N ARG A 472 39.96 -8.14 4.15
CA ARG A 472 40.52 -8.20 5.50
C ARG A 472 41.98 -7.72 5.50
N ASP A 473 42.39 -7.10 6.63
CA ASP A 473 43.78 -6.78 6.91
C ASP A 473 44.10 -7.29 8.31
N GLY A 474 44.76 -8.45 8.40
CA GLY A 474 44.89 -9.22 9.61
C GLY A 474 43.53 -9.65 10.16
N ASN A 475 43.22 -9.29 11.39
CA ASN A 475 41.94 -9.56 12.03
C ASN A 475 40.86 -8.53 11.69
N ASP A 476 41.22 -7.38 11.10
CA ASP A 476 40.27 -6.30 10.81
C ASP A 476 39.51 -6.58 9.53
N LEU A 477 38.17 -6.34 9.57
CA LEU A 477 37.32 -6.32 8.39
C LEU A 477 37.43 -4.94 7.76
N MET A 478 37.68 -4.89 6.44
CA MET A 478 37.74 -3.66 5.65
C MET A 478 36.36 -3.36 5.10
N LEU A 479 35.77 -2.23 5.48
CA LEU A 479 34.41 -1.83 5.12
C LEU A 479 34.43 -0.57 4.27
N ARG A 480 33.66 -0.59 3.16
CA ARG A 480 33.44 0.57 2.31
C ARG A 480 32.13 1.27 2.69
N ASN A 481 32.18 2.56 3.04
CA ASN A 481 30.98 3.35 3.31
C ASN A 481 30.30 3.86 2.03
N TYR A 482 29.22 4.63 2.18
CA TYR A 482 28.44 5.18 1.05
C TYR A 482 29.22 6.24 0.23
N GLU A 483 30.26 6.86 0.76
CA GLU A 483 31.16 7.78 0.06
C GLU A 483 32.32 7.08 -0.66
N GLY A 484 32.43 5.76 -0.50
CA GLY A 484 33.54 4.96 -1.05
C GLY A 484 34.78 4.90 -0.13
N ASN A 485 34.76 5.55 1.02
CA ASN A 485 35.87 5.51 1.98
C ASN A 485 35.95 4.15 2.67
N ILE A 486 37.20 3.70 2.92
CA ILE A 486 37.47 2.41 3.57
C ILE A 486 37.73 2.62 5.06
N TYR A 487 37.02 1.85 5.88
CA TYR A 487 37.13 1.82 7.32
C TYR A 487 37.55 0.44 7.82
N ARG A 488 38.37 0.41 8.86
CA ARG A 488 38.77 -0.81 9.53
C ARG A 488 37.81 -1.07 10.70
N TYR A 489 37.31 -2.29 10.77
CA TYR A 489 36.48 -2.74 11.88
C TYR A 489 37.20 -3.92 12.57
N PRO A 490 37.61 -3.82 13.87
CA PRO A 490 38.22 -4.91 14.58
C PRO A 490 37.22 -6.04 14.77
N ASP A 491 37.49 -7.16 14.11
CA ASP A 491 36.63 -8.34 14.14
C ASP A 491 37.10 -9.32 15.19
N CYS A 492 36.19 -9.73 16.08
CA CYS A 492 36.51 -10.70 17.12
C CYS A 492 36.61 -12.10 16.52
N GLN A 493 37.77 -12.77 16.72
CA GLN A 493 37.85 -14.19 16.43
C GLN A 493 37.43 -14.96 17.70
N LEU A 494 36.45 -15.83 17.60
CA LEU A 494 36.14 -16.77 18.67
C LEU A 494 37.33 -17.72 18.82
N SER A 495 37.88 -17.82 20.02
CA SER A 495 38.91 -18.82 20.32
C SER A 495 38.31 -20.21 20.10
N GLN A 496 39.07 -21.14 19.50
CA GLN A 496 38.61 -22.53 19.26
C GLN A 496 38.25 -23.30 20.56
N THR A 497 38.44 -22.65 21.70
CA THR A 497 38.16 -23.21 23.03
C THR A 497 36.76 -22.94 23.56
N ASP A 498 35.94 -22.13 22.83
CA ASP A 498 34.59 -21.74 23.27
C ASP A 498 33.47 -22.53 22.57
N ASN A 499 33.77 -23.71 22.01
CA ASN A 499 32.75 -24.64 21.56
C ASN A 499 32.27 -25.47 22.74
N PRO A 500 30.99 -25.37 23.20
CA PRO A 500 30.44 -26.13 24.32
C PRO A 500 30.37 -27.63 24.02
#